data_182e94d4ee3baae6fb9648fd6d135508
#
_entry.id   182e94d4ee3baae6fb9648fd6d135508
#
_cell.length_a   1.000
_cell.length_b   1.000
_cell.length_c   1.000
_cell.angle_alpha   90.00
_cell.angle_beta   90.00
_cell.angle_gamma   90.00
#
_symmetry.space_group_name_H-M   'P 1'
#
loop_
_entity.id
_entity.type
_entity.pdbx_description
1 polymer ?
#
loop_
_entity_poly.entity_id
_entity_poly.type
_entity_poly.pdbx_seq_one_letter_code
_entity_poly.pdbx_strand_id
1 'polypeptide(L)'
;MTNETTLLALLESQEAEASAKAEWIAEWCDANRPLLLAGQLETDLSTLLAEVNHDQGLQLNQAMFLLMTEGEPAPLMQITKQLMDAALAALAKEAWGYHLAALHDAMSDQQWEQYQDRSAA
;
A
#
# COMPACT_ATOMS: atom_id res chain seq x y z
N MET A 1 -33.35 -15.38 -13.63
CA MET A 1 -32.27 -15.82 -14.52
C MET A 1 -31.32 -14.71 -14.91
N THR A 2 -31.85 -13.52 -15.20
CA THR A 2 -31.01 -12.34 -15.44
C THR A 2 -30.18 -11.93 -14.22
N ASN A 3 -30.66 -12.26 -13.00
CA ASN A 3 -29.98 -11.87 -11.76
C ASN A 3 -28.66 -12.60 -11.52
N GLU A 4 -28.56 -13.86 -11.91
CA GLU A 4 -27.31 -14.63 -11.76
C GLU A 4 -26.22 -14.13 -12.70
N THR A 5 -26.58 -13.85 -13.94
CA THR A 5 -25.65 -13.30 -14.93
C THR A 5 -25.17 -11.91 -14.51
N THR A 6 -26.07 -11.07 -13.98
CA THR A 6 -25.74 -9.74 -13.49
C THR A 6 -24.82 -9.83 -12.27
N LEU A 7 -25.07 -10.77 -11.34
CA LEU A 7 -24.24 -10.97 -10.17
C LEU A 7 -22.82 -11.42 -10.54
N LEU A 8 -22.69 -12.36 -11.49
CA LEU A 8 -21.39 -12.80 -11.96
C LEU A 8 -20.60 -11.67 -12.65
N ALA A 9 -21.27 -10.87 -13.47
CA ALA A 9 -20.64 -9.70 -14.10
C ALA A 9 -20.19 -8.69 -13.07
N LEU A 10 -20.96 -8.48 -12.01
CA LEU A 10 -20.62 -7.61 -10.89
C LEU A 10 -19.37 -8.12 -10.16
N LEU A 11 -19.31 -9.40 -9.84
CA LEU A 11 -18.17 -10.01 -9.16
C LEU A 11 -16.91 -9.96 -10.01
N GLU A 12 -17.00 -10.25 -11.31
CA GLU A 12 -15.87 -10.13 -12.24
C GLU A 12 -15.34 -8.69 -12.32
N SER A 13 -16.25 -7.73 -12.36
CA SER A 13 -15.89 -6.31 -12.40
C SER A 13 -15.18 -5.88 -11.10
N GLN A 14 -15.66 -6.32 -9.95
CA GLN A 14 -15.05 -6.05 -8.65
C GLN A 14 -13.67 -6.69 -8.52
N GLU A 15 -13.50 -7.92 -8.99
CA GLU A 15 -12.22 -8.61 -9.00
C GLU A 15 -11.21 -7.91 -9.90
N ALA A 16 -11.63 -7.49 -11.09
CA ALA A 16 -10.77 -6.75 -12.02
C ALA A 16 -10.32 -5.42 -11.42
N GLU A 17 -11.21 -4.69 -10.76
CA GLU A 17 -10.88 -3.43 -10.09
C GLU A 17 -9.91 -3.66 -8.92
N ALA A 18 -10.16 -4.66 -8.07
CA ALA A 18 -9.29 -4.99 -6.96
C ALA A 18 -7.90 -5.39 -7.44
N SER A 19 -7.81 -6.14 -8.54
CA SER A 19 -6.53 -6.52 -9.17
C SER A 19 -5.78 -5.31 -9.70
N ALA A 20 -6.47 -4.40 -10.38
CA ALA A 20 -5.86 -3.17 -10.91
C ALA A 20 -5.33 -2.28 -9.79
N LYS A 21 -6.07 -2.13 -8.70
CA LYS A 21 -5.64 -1.39 -7.53
C LYS A 21 -4.41 -2.04 -6.89
N ALA A 22 -4.43 -3.36 -6.72
CA ALA A 22 -3.32 -4.10 -6.12
C ALA A 22 -2.05 -3.98 -6.96
N GLU A 23 -2.15 -4.09 -8.28
CA GLU A 23 -1.02 -3.90 -9.19
C GLU A 23 -0.46 -2.48 -9.12
N TRP A 24 -1.33 -1.48 -9.12
CA TRP A 24 -0.93 -0.08 -9.01
C TRP A 24 -0.17 0.18 -7.70
N ILE A 25 -0.70 -0.34 -6.58
CA ILE A 25 -0.07 -0.20 -5.25
C ILE A 25 1.30 -0.89 -5.24
N ALA A 26 1.40 -2.09 -5.80
CA ALA A 26 2.66 -2.82 -5.86
C ALA A 26 3.70 -2.07 -6.68
N GLU A 27 3.34 -1.54 -7.83
CA GLU A 27 4.23 -0.73 -8.68
C GLU A 27 4.66 0.55 -7.95
N TRP A 28 3.72 1.21 -7.27
CA TRP A 28 4.02 2.41 -6.50
C TRP A 28 5.03 2.11 -5.39
N CYS A 29 4.83 1.03 -4.64
CA CYS A 29 5.74 0.60 -3.58
C CYS A 29 7.13 0.29 -4.12
N ASP A 30 7.22 -0.42 -5.23
CA ASP A 30 8.51 -0.77 -5.85
C ASP A 30 9.26 0.48 -6.34
N ALA A 31 8.55 1.44 -6.92
CA ALA A 31 9.14 2.69 -7.38
C ALA A 31 9.62 3.58 -6.24
N ASN A 32 8.91 3.57 -5.10
CA ASN A 32 9.19 4.49 -3.99
C ASN A 32 10.06 3.88 -2.89
N ARG A 33 10.27 2.57 -2.87
CA ARG A 33 11.15 1.92 -1.88
C ARG A 33 12.58 2.48 -1.91
N PRO A 34 13.23 2.62 -3.06
CA PRO A 34 14.56 3.24 -3.11
C PRO A 34 14.56 4.69 -2.63
N LEU A 35 13.49 5.44 -2.90
CA LEU A 35 13.35 6.83 -2.46
C LEU A 35 13.22 6.93 -0.95
N LEU A 36 12.47 6.03 -0.33
CA LEU A 36 12.36 5.96 1.14
C LEU A 36 13.72 5.65 1.77
N LEU A 37 14.45 4.68 1.21
CA LEU A 37 15.78 4.31 1.69
C LEU A 37 16.77 5.45 1.56
N ALA A 38 16.64 6.27 0.51
CA ALA A 38 17.51 7.41 0.28
C ALA A 38 17.09 8.69 1.05
N GLY A 39 15.97 8.63 1.78
CA GLY A 39 15.43 9.78 2.49
C GLY A 39 14.85 10.86 1.58
N GLN A 40 14.41 10.49 0.38
CA GLN A 40 13.89 11.43 -0.63
C GLN A 40 12.37 11.52 -0.66
N LEU A 41 11.66 10.73 0.16
CA LEU A 41 10.22 10.90 0.35
C LEU A 41 9.94 11.99 1.39
N GLU A 42 8.76 12.61 1.31
CA GLU A 42 8.33 13.63 2.27
C GLU A 42 8.17 13.09 3.69
N THR A 43 8.03 11.77 3.81
CA THR A 43 7.90 11.08 5.09
C THR A 43 9.25 10.53 5.52
N ASP A 44 9.61 10.70 6.78
CA ASP A 44 10.84 10.17 7.34
C ASP A 44 10.58 8.90 8.19
N LEU A 45 11.66 8.21 8.54
CA LEU A 45 11.58 7.00 9.36
C LEU A 45 11.00 7.27 10.75
N SER A 46 11.22 8.44 11.31
CA SER A 46 10.70 8.77 12.64
C SER A 46 9.17 8.84 12.65
N THR A 47 8.57 9.38 11.58
CA THR A 47 7.12 9.41 11.40
C THR A 47 6.57 8.00 11.24
N LEU A 48 7.27 7.14 10.47
CA LEU A 48 6.87 5.74 10.29
C LEU A 48 6.98 4.93 11.57
N LEU A 49 8.04 5.14 12.34
CA LEU A 49 8.25 4.46 13.62
C LEU A 49 7.25 4.87 14.69
N ALA A 50 6.70 6.07 14.61
CA ALA A 50 5.66 6.53 15.53
C ALA A 50 4.37 5.70 15.44
N GLU A 51 4.14 5.00 14.33
CA GLU A 51 2.97 4.14 14.13
C GLU A 51 3.23 2.66 14.46
N VAL A 52 4.42 2.34 14.94
CA VAL A 52 4.79 0.98 15.35
C VAL A 52 3.97 0.57 16.57
N ASN A 53 3.29 -0.57 16.48
CA ASN A 53 2.53 -1.09 17.61
C ASN A 53 3.45 -1.71 18.68
N HIS A 54 2.88 -2.06 19.83
CA HIS A 54 3.63 -2.60 20.96
C HIS A 54 4.40 -3.89 20.61
N ASP A 55 3.76 -4.80 19.88
CA ASP A 55 4.39 -6.08 19.48
C ASP A 55 5.56 -5.85 18.54
N GLN A 56 5.42 -4.95 17.57
CA GLN A 56 6.49 -4.57 16.65
C GLN A 56 7.64 -3.90 17.39
N GLY A 57 7.32 -3.07 18.38
CA GLY A 57 8.31 -2.44 19.25
C GLY A 57 9.13 -3.46 20.04
N LEU A 58 8.48 -4.50 20.58
CA LEU A 58 9.16 -5.60 21.27
C LEU A 58 10.06 -6.38 20.33
N GLN A 59 9.59 -6.69 19.12
CA GLN A 59 10.39 -7.38 18.11
C GLN A 59 11.61 -6.56 17.70
N LEU A 60 11.45 -5.26 17.56
CA LEU A 60 12.54 -4.35 17.24
C LEU A 60 13.57 -4.32 18.36
N ASN A 61 13.15 -4.20 19.61
CA ASN A 61 14.04 -4.24 20.77
C ASN A 61 14.83 -5.54 20.84
N GLN A 62 14.17 -6.67 20.62
CA GLN A 62 14.82 -7.98 20.61
C GLN A 62 15.84 -8.09 19.49
N ALA A 63 15.49 -7.61 18.30
CA ALA A 63 16.38 -7.63 17.13
C ALA A 63 17.62 -6.76 17.38
N MET A 64 17.45 -5.58 17.97
CA MET A 64 18.55 -4.71 18.34
C MET A 64 19.45 -5.36 19.42
N PHE A 65 18.85 -6.02 20.40
CA PHE A 65 19.58 -6.75 21.44
C PHE A 65 20.46 -7.85 20.82
N LEU A 66 19.91 -8.65 19.88
CA LEU A 66 20.66 -9.71 19.19
C LEU A 66 21.81 -9.15 18.36
N LEU A 67 21.59 -8.02 17.70
CA LEU A 67 22.66 -7.36 16.94
C LEU A 67 23.78 -6.90 17.86
N MET A 68 23.44 -6.24 18.98
CA MET A 68 24.41 -5.63 19.88
C MET A 68 25.16 -6.64 20.73
N THR A 69 24.51 -7.75 21.13
CA THR A 69 25.11 -8.74 22.02
C THR A 69 25.71 -9.94 21.30
N GLU A 70 25.10 -10.37 20.21
CA GLU A 70 25.51 -11.59 19.47
C GLU A 70 26.02 -11.28 18.06
N GLY A 71 25.95 -10.04 17.64
CA GLY A 71 26.38 -9.63 16.30
C GLY A 71 25.52 -10.21 15.18
N GLU A 72 24.25 -10.54 15.46
CA GLU A 72 23.31 -11.08 14.47
C GLU A 72 22.47 -9.95 13.84
N PRO A 73 22.71 -9.60 12.55
CA PRO A 73 21.96 -8.52 11.90
C PRO A 73 20.65 -8.99 11.27
N ALA A 74 20.46 -10.29 11.01
CA ALA A 74 19.32 -10.81 10.26
C ALA A 74 17.97 -10.47 10.89
N PRO A 75 17.74 -10.61 12.21
CA PRO A 75 16.47 -10.24 12.81
C PRO A 75 16.14 -8.77 12.65
N LEU A 76 17.13 -7.88 12.79
CA LEU A 76 16.94 -6.43 12.61
C LEU A 76 16.61 -6.09 11.17
N MET A 77 17.27 -6.71 10.21
CA MET A 77 16.98 -6.53 8.78
C MET A 77 15.56 -6.98 8.45
N GLN A 78 15.13 -8.10 9.01
CA GLN A 78 13.80 -8.65 8.77
C GLN A 78 12.70 -7.74 9.30
N ILE A 79 12.79 -7.31 10.56
CA ILE A 79 11.77 -6.43 11.15
C ILE A 79 11.76 -5.05 10.47
N THR A 80 12.91 -4.52 10.12
CA THR A 80 13.02 -3.25 9.41
C THR A 80 12.34 -3.33 8.05
N LYS A 81 12.56 -4.42 7.31
CA LYS A 81 11.89 -4.65 6.03
C LYS A 81 10.38 -4.72 6.17
N GLN A 82 9.89 -5.45 7.18
CA GLN A 82 8.45 -5.55 7.44
C GLN A 82 7.84 -4.18 7.76
N LEU A 83 8.49 -3.37 8.59
CA LEU A 83 8.03 -2.03 8.93
C LEU A 83 8.03 -1.11 7.72
N MET A 84 9.06 -1.18 6.87
CA MET A 84 9.13 -0.40 5.65
C MET A 84 8.05 -0.80 4.65
N ASP A 85 7.82 -2.09 4.46
CA ASP A 85 6.78 -2.58 3.54
C ASP A 85 5.38 -2.16 4.01
N ALA A 86 5.12 -2.23 5.31
CA ALA A 86 3.86 -1.78 5.89
C ALA A 86 3.65 -0.26 5.72
N ALA A 87 4.70 0.52 5.91
CA ALA A 87 4.67 1.97 5.73
C ALA A 87 4.44 2.35 4.27
N LEU A 88 5.15 1.69 3.35
CA LEU A 88 4.95 1.91 1.91
C LEU A 88 3.54 1.55 1.47
N ALA A 89 2.97 0.45 1.99
CA ALA A 89 1.60 0.06 1.69
C ALA A 89 0.58 1.12 2.16
N ALA A 90 0.78 1.70 3.33
CA ALA A 90 -0.08 2.76 3.85
C ALA A 90 0.02 4.04 3.00
N LEU A 91 1.23 4.44 2.63
CA LEU A 91 1.47 5.59 1.74
C LEU A 91 0.90 5.35 0.35
N ALA A 92 1.00 4.12 -0.16
CA ALA A 92 0.47 3.75 -1.47
C ALA A 92 -1.05 3.85 -1.52
N LYS A 93 -1.74 3.50 -0.44
CA LYS A 93 -3.21 3.65 -0.34
C LYS A 93 -3.62 5.10 -0.39
N GLU A 94 -2.88 5.97 0.27
CA GLU A 94 -3.10 7.41 0.23
C GLU A 94 -2.84 7.95 -1.19
N ALA A 95 -1.74 7.54 -1.81
CA ALA A 95 -1.41 7.90 -3.18
C ALA A 95 -2.45 7.42 -4.18
N TRP A 96 -3.04 6.25 -3.97
CA TRP A 96 -4.14 5.75 -4.79
C TRP A 96 -5.35 6.67 -4.73
N GLY A 97 -5.68 7.21 -3.55
CA GLY A 97 -6.75 8.21 -3.41
C GLY A 97 -6.50 9.45 -4.23
N TYR A 98 -5.29 9.98 -4.22
CA TYR A 98 -4.89 11.13 -5.06
C TYR A 98 -4.93 10.79 -6.55
N HIS A 99 -4.52 9.58 -6.92
CA HIS A 99 -4.59 9.12 -8.31
C HIS A 99 -6.02 9.07 -8.81
N LEU A 100 -6.96 8.56 -8.03
CA LEU A 100 -8.39 8.55 -8.36
C LEU A 100 -8.94 9.96 -8.49
N ALA A 101 -8.59 10.87 -7.60
CA ALA A 101 -9.01 12.26 -7.67
C ALA A 101 -8.50 12.94 -8.96
N ALA A 102 -7.25 12.67 -9.33
CA ALA A 102 -6.67 13.19 -10.57
C ALA A 102 -7.38 12.64 -11.82
N LEU A 103 -7.76 11.36 -11.80
CA LEU A 103 -8.56 10.75 -12.87
C LEU A 103 -9.93 11.41 -12.97
N HIS A 104 -10.57 11.68 -11.85
CA HIS A 104 -11.86 12.37 -11.81
C HIS A 104 -11.75 13.76 -12.43
N ASP A 105 -10.74 14.54 -12.04
CA ASP A 105 -10.51 15.89 -12.56
C ASP A 105 -10.20 15.90 -14.06
N ALA A 106 -9.56 14.84 -14.56
CA ALA A 106 -9.22 14.71 -15.99
C ALA A 106 -10.38 14.20 -16.84
N MET A 107 -11.42 13.65 -16.22
CA MET A 107 -12.60 13.10 -16.91
C MET A 107 -13.74 14.09 -16.90
N SER A 108 -14.58 14.07 -17.96
CA SER A 108 -15.87 14.73 -17.91
C SER A 108 -16.78 14.02 -16.90
N ASP A 109 -17.81 14.72 -16.39
CA ASP A 109 -18.77 14.14 -15.46
C ASP A 109 -19.38 12.84 -15.99
N GLN A 110 -19.66 12.79 -17.30
CA GLN A 110 -20.21 11.61 -17.95
C GLN A 110 -19.20 10.45 -17.96
N GLN A 111 -17.93 10.74 -18.24
CA GLN A 111 -16.87 9.72 -18.20
C GLN A 111 -16.65 9.19 -16.80
N TRP A 112 -16.71 10.06 -15.82
CA TRP A 112 -16.59 9.69 -14.41
C TRP A 112 -17.73 8.78 -13.96
N GLU A 113 -18.97 9.11 -14.34
CA GLU A 113 -20.13 8.26 -14.05
C GLU A 113 -19.98 6.87 -14.68
N GLN A 114 -19.51 6.80 -15.92
CA GLN A 114 -19.24 5.53 -16.60
C GLN A 114 -18.15 4.73 -15.88
N TYR A 115 -17.11 5.40 -15.42
CA TYR A 115 -16.04 4.77 -14.67
C TYR A 115 -16.55 4.20 -13.33
N GLN A 116 -17.36 4.96 -12.61
CA GLN A 116 -17.98 4.51 -11.36
C GLN A 116 -18.94 3.35 -11.61
N ASP A 117 -19.73 3.38 -12.67
CA ASP A 117 -20.65 2.31 -13.03
C ASP A 117 -19.88 1.01 -13.29
N ARG A 118 -18.72 1.07 -13.93
CA ARG A 118 -17.85 -0.09 -14.12
C ARG A 118 -17.28 -0.61 -12.82
N SER A 119 -16.98 0.27 -11.90
CA SER A 119 -16.42 -0.07 -10.58
C SER A 119 -17.49 -0.58 -9.62
N ALA A 120 -18.72 -0.03 -9.70
CA ALA A 120 -19.81 -0.36 -8.82
C ALA A 120 -20.69 -1.51 -9.36
N ALA A 121 -20.62 -1.77 -10.64
CA ALA A 121 -21.39 -2.85 -11.27
C ALA A 121 -20.65 -4.22 -11.21
#